data_3c5a577f4265167a5f3b0dd23fbcdfed
#
_entry.id   3c5a577f4265167a5f3b0dd23fbcdfed
#
_cell.length_a   1.000
_cell.length_b   1.000
_cell.length_c   1.000
_cell.angle_alpha   90.00
_cell.angle_beta   90.00
_cell.angle_gamma   90.00
#
_symmetry.space_group_name_H-M   'P 1'
#
loop_
_entity.id
_entity.type
_entity.pdbx_description
1 polymer ?
#
loop_
_entity_poly.entity_id
_entity_poly.type
_entity_poly.pdbx_seq_one_letter_code
_entity_poly.pdbx_strand_id
1 'polypeptide(L)'
;MTLSFRTYQPAADGITPDTARLQQALDDLDAQGGGTLVVESGRYLLGGLRLPSNCCLQLDEGAELIASACYDDFAHTTTLSVAELSDRAFLYARQQRNITLCGKGKITGSADAYFSAQPDEQGYRLPAQHRPRIVVLEDCEQITIQDITIEHAPMWTVHLVSCRQVNVERLTVDNDMTMANTDALNLDSCQDVIVHDCHLSAADDALCIKTTAKPPAMQYKAQRMSVSHCRLRSRSCALKIGTETFADIEDLNVSHCTLYDSNRGIGLISRDGGAFRRICFSDITVECVTAPPCHWGKADPIFISVRYRDPTIEPGVIEQVRFVRITGVSEGAINLHSTPAGYVRDIHFEDITLTQQPGDSTEQGLYDVRPPCNPARPTGMGLDNAYLVNPDTGRAYGVEAYPGGMPALFARGINGLTLHNMTLQRPSPLPVGWNHDAIIELAE
;
A
#
# COMPACT_ATOMS: atom_id res chain seq x y z
N MET A 1 20.99 -0.40 27.56
CA MET A 1 20.57 0.58 28.60
C MET A 1 19.08 0.86 28.43
N THR A 2 18.35 1.24 29.48
CA THR A 2 16.93 1.61 29.40
C THR A 2 16.75 3.00 30.03
N LEU A 3 16.14 3.92 29.27
CA LEU A 3 15.72 5.23 29.70
C LEU A 3 14.21 5.29 29.85
N SER A 4 13.73 6.00 30.87
CA SER A 4 12.29 6.28 31.05
C SER A 4 12.00 7.69 30.57
N PHE A 5 11.03 7.87 29.72
CA PHE A 5 10.67 9.21 29.23
C PHE A 5 10.13 10.11 30.33
N ARG A 6 9.56 9.54 31.39
CA ARG A 6 9.13 10.32 32.58
C ARG A 6 10.25 11.12 33.23
N THR A 7 11.50 10.67 33.11
CA THR A 7 12.65 11.40 33.69
C THR A 7 12.89 12.74 33.00
N TYR A 8 12.38 12.93 31.80
CA TYR A 8 12.42 14.18 31.02
C TYR A 8 11.24 15.11 31.32
N GLN A 9 10.39 14.74 32.29
CA GLN A 9 9.25 15.54 32.75
C GLN A 9 8.32 16.00 31.62
N PRO A 10 7.82 15.09 30.76
CA PRO A 10 6.86 15.45 29.72
C PRO A 10 5.56 15.96 30.35
N ALA A 11 4.86 16.82 29.62
CA ALA A 11 3.52 17.26 29.99
C ALA A 11 2.51 16.10 29.96
N ALA A 12 2.63 15.22 28.98
CA ALA A 12 1.83 14.01 28.79
C ALA A 12 0.30 14.26 28.81
N ASP A 13 -0.15 15.46 28.43
CA ASP A 13 -1.55 15.91 28.49
C ASP A 13 -2.26 15.88 27.11
N GLY A 14 -1.50 15.62 26.04
CA GLY A 14 -1.98 15.61 24.65
C GLY A 14 -2.20 17.01 24.05
N ILE A 15 -1.80 18.07 24.72
CA ILE A 15 -2.00 19.47 24.34
C ILE A 15 -0.67 20.23 24.31
N THR A 16 0.12 20.11 25.36
CA THR A 16 1.41 20.77 25.46
C THR A 16 2.46 20.00 24.63
N PRO A 17 3.20 20.65 23.72
CA PRO A 17 4.19 19.95 22.92
C PRO A 17 5.33 19.36 23.76
N ASP A 18 5.56 18.07 23.61
CA ASP A 18 6.64 17.31 24.25
C ASP A 18 7.79 16.98 23.29
N THR A 19 7.78 17.51 22.06
CA THR A 19 8.75 17.18 21.00
C THR A 19 10.20 17.33 21.45
N ALA A 20 10.54 18.49 22.02
CA ALA A 20 11.92 18.77 22.44
C ALA A 20 12.39 17.81 23.53
N ARG A 21 11.49 17.44 24.46
CA ARG A 21 11.82 16.50 25.55
C ARG A 21 12.05 15.08 25.05
N LEU A 22 11.18 14.62 24.11
CA LEU A 22 11.33 13.27 23.57
C LEU A 22 12.54 13.19 22.64
N GLN A 23 12.80 14.23 21.84
CA GLN A 23 14.03 14.29 21.03
C GLN A 23 15.28 14.30 21.92
N GLN A 24 15.28 15.05 23.04
CA GLN A 24 16.40 15.03 23.98
C GLN A 24 16.63 13.63 24.56
N ALA A 25 15.57 12.89 24.88
CA ALA A 25 15.69 11.52 25.38
C ALA A 25 16.30 10.58 24.32
N LEU A 26 15.95 10.75 23.05
CA LEU A 26 16.53 10.01 21.93
C LEU A 26 18.00 10.39 21.70
N ASP A 27 18.33 11.66 21.79
CA ASP A 27 19.71 12.15 21.64
C ASP A 27 20.61 11.66 22.80
N ASP A 28 20.10 11.65 24.02
CA ASP A 28 20.81 11.10 25.19
C ASP A 28 21.02 9.58 25.08
N LEU A 29 20.03 8.87 24.47
CA LEU A 29 20.15 7.44 24.19
C LEU A 29 21.26 7.19 23.17
N ASP A 30 21.31 7.99 22.10
CA ASP A 30 22.35 7.91 21.06
C ASP A 30 23.74 8.20 21.65
N ALA A 31 23.87 9.24 22.45
CA ALA A 31 25.14 9.60 23.13
C ALA A 31 25.68 8.48 24.01
N GLN A 32 24.83 7.59 24.48
CA GLN A 32 25.20 6.41 25.29
C GLN A 32 25.40 5.14 24.45
N GLY A 33 25.36 5.25 23.11
CA GLY A 33 25.56 4.14 22.20
C GLY A 33 24.29 3.31 21.91
N GLY A 34 23.13 3.79 22.35
CA GLY A 34 21.83 3.15 22.10
C GLY A 34 21.22 2.46 23.33
N GLY A 35 20.07 1.84 23.12
CA GLY A 35 19.30 1.15 24.14
C GLY A 35 17.80 1.25 23.93
N THR A 36 17.03 1.14 25.00
CA THR A 36 15.57 1.25 25.00
C THR A 36 15.13 2.56 25.64
N LEU A 37 14.34 3.34 24.93
CA LEU A 37 13.57 4.45 25.49
C LEU A 37 12.12 3.97 25.71
N VAL A 38 11.73 3.90 26.97
CA VAL A 38 10.36 3.55 27.35
C VAL A 38 9.53 4.81 27.44
N VAL A 39 8.45 4.87 26.67
CA VAL A 39 7.42 5.90 26.75
C VAL A 39 6.24 5.31 27.51
N GLU A 40 6.05 5.74 28.72
CA GLU A 40 5.00 5.24 29.61
C GLU A 40 3.63 5.79 29.23
N SER A 41 2.58 5.24 29.84
CA SER A 41 1.19 5.71 29.68
C SER A 41 1.07 7.22 29.82
N GLY A 42 0.46 7.88 28.83
CA GLY A 42 0.27 9.32 28.72
C GLY A 42 -0.02 9.71 27.27
N ARG A 43 -0.43 10.96 27.06
CA ARG A 43 -0.73 11.50 25.73
C ARG A 43 0.30 12.56 25.37
N TYR A 44 1.07 12.36 24.33
CA TYR A 44 2.22 13.19 23.98
C TYR A 44 2.02 13.86 22.63
N LEU A 45 1.76 15.18 22.63
CA LEU A 45 1.70 15.97 21.39
C LEU A 45 3.11 16.24 20.88
N LEU A 46 3.39 15.83 19.63
CA LEU A 46 4.75 15.80 19.09
C LEU A 46 4.79 16.29 17.63
N GLY A 47 5.82 17.05 17.32
CA GLY A 47 6.28 17.29 15.95
C GLY A 47 7.21 16.17 15.47
N GLY A 48 8.04 16.47 14.46
CA GLY A 48 8.97 15.50 13.89
C GLY A 48 10.05 15.03 14.89
N LEU A 49 10.36 13.73 14.87
CA LEU A 49 11.37 13.09 15.71
C LEU A 49 12.37 12.30 14.84
N ARG A 50 13.65 12.42 15.19
CA ARG A 50 14.73 11.64 14.56
C ARG A 50 15.10 10.46 15.44
N LEU A 51 15.07 9.27 14.86
CA LEU A 51 15.44 8.04 15.54
C LEU A 51 16.91 7.73 15.26
N PRO A 52 17.75 7.54 16.30
CA PRO A 52 19.15 7.18 16.12
C PRO A 52 19.34 5.68 15.90
N SER A 53 20.58 5.28 15.60
CA SER A 53 20.99 3.87 15.56
C SER A 53 20.91 3.21 16.93
N ASN A 54 20.71 1.90 16.94
CA ASN A 54 20.63 1.09 18.17
C ASN A 54 19.53 1.56 19.12
N CYS A 55 18.43 2.06 18.58
CA CYS A 55 17.30 2.63 19.33
C CYS A 55 16.13 1.65 19.35
N CYS A 56 15.65 1.31 20.53
CA CYS A 56 14.36 0.70 20.75
C CYS A 56 13.42 1.75 21.37
N LEU A 57 12.48 2.26 20.57
CA LEU A 57 11.39 3.11 21.06
C LEU A 57 10.23 2.20 21.45
N GLN A 58 10.06 2.02 22.76
CA GLN A 58 9.02 1.17 23.33
C GLN A 58 7.87 2.03 23.85
N LEU A 59 6.67 1.81 23.34
CA LEU A 59 5.45 2.46 23.83
C LEU A 59 4.70 1.51 24.75
N ASP A 60 4.64 1.84 26.02
CA ASP A 60 3.88 1.04 26.98
C ASP A 60 2.36 1.12 26.70
N GLU A 61 1.62 0.19 27.26
CA GLU A 61 0.15 0.23 27.18
C GLU A 61 -0.39 1.55 27.76
N GLY A 62 -1.22 2.25 26.97
CA GLY A 62 -1.75 3.56 27.31
C GLY A 62 -0.82 4.74 26.92
N ALA A 63 0.33 4.49 26.34
CA ALA A 63 1.12 5.55 25.70
C ALA A 63 0.53 5.90 24.34
N GLU A 64 0.31 7.18 24.08
CA GLU A 64 -0.20 7.71 22.81
C GLU A 64 0.73 8.82 22.31
N LEU A 65 1.41 8.57 21.18
CA LEU A 65 2.12 9.62 20.44
C LEU A 65 1.17 10.27 19.45
N ILE A 66 0.93 11.57 19.61
CA ILE A 66 0.01 12.34 18.78
C ILE A 66 0.83 13.24 17.86
N ALA A 67 0.77 12.99 16.57
CA ALA A 67 1.42 13.84 15.58
C ALA A 67 0.75 15.23 15.54
N SER A 68 1.54 16.29 15.42
CA SER A 68 1.02 17.66 15.35
C SER A 68 0.07 17.86 14.16
N ALA A 69 -0.91 18.72 14.36
CA ALA A 69 -1.81 19.20 13.31
C ALA A 69 -1.16 20.27 12.40
N CYS A 70 0.06 20.69 12.69
CA CYS A 70 0.78 21.72 11.94
C CYS A 70 1.93 21.11 11.16
N TYR A 71 1.89 21.21 9.82
CA TYR A 71 2.93 20.64 8.95
C TYR A 71 4.34 21.19 9.25
N ASP A 72 4.44 22.44 9.70
CA ASP A 72 5.74 23.06 10.01
C ASP A 72 6.44 22.47 11.22
N ASP A 73 5.72 21.81 12.13
CA ASP A 73 6.30 21.10 13.27
C ASP A 73 7.15 19.89 12.85
N PHE A 74 7.07 19.48 11.57
CA PHE A 74 7.88 18.41 10.97
C PHE A 74 9.06 18.92 10.14
N ALA A 75 9.40 20.21 10.21
CA ALA A 75 10.47 20.80 9.40
C ALA A 75 11.86 20.18 9.65
N HIS A 76 12.06 19.59 10.82
CA HIS A 76 13.33 18.95 11.19
C HIS A 76 13.47 17.51 10.70
N THR A 77 12.40 16.93 10.18
CA THR A 77 12.32 15.56 9.67
C THR A 77 11.99 15.54 8.18
N THR A 78 12.62 16.43 7.42
CA THR A 78 12.55 16.44 5.96
C THR A 78 13.19 15.17 5.41
N THR A 79 12.44 14.48 4.54
CA THR A 79 12.83 13.21 3.94
C THR A 79 13.50 13.43 2.58
N LEU A 80 14.33 12.47 2.16
CA LEU A 80 14.89 12.48 0.80
C LEU A 80 13.86 11.98 -0.22
N SER A 81 13.11 10.94 0.16
CA SER A 81 12.01 10.43 -0.67
C SER A 81 10.79 11.34 -0.54
N VAL A 82 10.15 11.60 -1.67
CA VAL A 82 8.89 12.36 -1.72
C VAL A 82 7.78 11.42 -2.15
N ALA A 83 6.66 11.44 -1.45
CA ALA A 83 5.46 10.72 -1.81
C ALA A 83 4.33 11.73 -2.00
N GLU A 84 3.71 11.76 -3.17
CA GLU A 84 2.84 12.85 -3.59
C GLU A 84 3.58 14.20 -3.45
N LEU A 85 3.15 15.08 -2.56
CA LEU A 85 3.87 16.32 -2.18
C LEU A 85 4.35 16.29 -0.73
N SER A 86 4.42 15.08 -0.13
CA SER A 86 4.87 14.88 1.24
C SER A 86 6.37 14.66 1.30
N ASP A 87 7.09 15.60 1.87
CA ASP A 87 8.53 15.57 2.08
C ASP A 87 8.94 15.60 3.57
N ARG A 88 7.99 15.35 4.49
CA ARG A 88 8.22 15.36 5.94
C ARG A 88 7.62 14.12 6.61
N ALA A 89 8.19 13.75 7.74
CA ALA A 89 7.77 12.59 8.52
C ALA A 89 7.63 12.92 10.00
N PHE A 90 6.76 12.18 10.69
CA PHE A 90 6.64 12.25 12.13
C PHE A 90 7.80 11.51 12.82
N LEU A 91 7.99 10.22 12.55
CA LEU A 91 9.16 9.46 12.97
C LEU A 91 10.07 9.23 11.77
N TYR A 92 11.30 9.68 11.85
CA TYR A 92 12.24 9.66 10.75
C TYR A 92 13.60 9.10 11.13
N ALA A 93 14.15 8.25 10.30
CA ALA A 93 15.56 7.87 10.34
C ALA A 93 16.13 7.76 8.93
N ARG A 94 17.40 8.07 8.77
CA ARG A 94 18.14 7.86 7.54
C ARG A 94 19.54 7.35 7.84
N GLN A 95 19.94 6.29 7.10
CA GLN A 95 21.26 5.67 7.25
C GLN A 95 21.56 5.22 8.69
N GLN A 96 20.49 4.79 9.37
CA GLN A 96 20.58 4.27 10.74
C GLN A 96 20.43 2.74 10.72
N ARG A 97 20.82 2.09 11.80
CA ARG A 97 20.73 0.65 11.94
C ARG A 97 20.22 0.24 13.31
N ASN A 98 19.66 -0.98 13.37
CA ASN A 98 19.16 -1.57 14.59
C ASN A 98 18.13 -0.65 15.28
N ILE A 99 17.03 -0.37 14.55
CA ILE A 99 15.91 0.44 15.01
C ILE A 99 14.73 -0.48 15.33
N THR A 100 14.18 -0.35 16.52
CA THR A 100 12.97 -1.05 16.93
C THR A 100 11.90 -0.07 17.35
N LEU A 101 10.70 -0.19 16.77
CA LEU A 101 9.46 0.44 17.24
C LEU A 101 8.57 -0.65 17.80
N CYS A 102 8.24 -0.60 19.07
CA CYS A 102 7.48 -1.70 19.68
C CYS A 102 6.60 -1.28 20.85
N GLY A 103 5.84 -2.22 21.34
CA GLY A 103 5.01 -2.08 22.53
C GLY A 103 3.52 -2.00 22.23
N LYS A 104 2.69 -1.89 23.27
CA LYS A 104 1.23 -1.90 23.17
C LYS A 104 0.59 -0.51 23.13
N GLY A 105 1.42 0.53 23.02
CA GLY A 105 0.94 1.90 22.82
C GLY A 105 0.53 2.18 21.40
N LYS A 106 0.16 3.41 21.13
CA LYS A 106 -0.30 3.81 19.80
C LYS A 106 0.31 5.10 19.30
N ILE A 107 0.26 5.27 17.98
CA ILE A 107 0.60 6.50 17.29
C ILE A 107 -0.67 6.99 16.57
N THR A 108 -1.03 8.25 16.78
CA THR A 108 -2.19 8.89 16.16
C THR A 108 -1.71 10.00 15.21
N GLY A 109 -2.09 9.91 13.93
CA GLY A 109 -1.57 10.78 12.88
C GLY A 109 -2.24 12.14 12.76
N SER A 110 -3.31 12.44 13.52
CA SER A 110 -4.08 13.70 13.46
C SER A 110 -4.62 14.05 12.08
N ALA A 111 -5.04 13.06 11.30
CA ALA A 111 -5.44 13.19 9.91
C ALA A 111 -6.53 14.24 9.67
N ASP A 112 -7.46 14.40 10.61
CA ASP A 112 -8.57 15.39 10.49
C ASP A 112 -8.10 16.82 10.21
N ALA A 113 -6.91 17.19 10.67
CA ALA A 113 -6.33 18.50 10.43
C ALA A 113 -5.87 18.73 8.98
N TYR A 114 -5.71 17.64 8.23
CA TYR A 114 -5.17 17.64 6.87
C TYR A 114 -6.20 17.28 5.79
N PHE A 115 -7.47 17.14 6.16
CA PHE A 115 -8.54 16.83 5.23
C PHE A 115 -9.76 17.76 5.43
N SER A 116 -10.59 17.88 4.39
CA SER A 116 -11.85 18.58 4.50
C SER A 116 -12.73 17.94 5.58
N ALA A 117 -13.56 18.75 6.24
CA ALA A 117 -14.41 18.27 7.32
C ALA A 117 -15.49 17.28 6.86
N GLN A 118 -15.92 17.40 5.59
CA GLN A 118 -16.96 16.55 5.01
C GLN A 118 -16.45 15.86 3.75
N PRO A 119 -16.88 14.64 3.48
CA PRO A 119 -16.65 13.98 2.21
C PRO A 119 -17.27 14.74 1.03
N ASP A 120 -16.69 14.57 -0.15
CA ASP A 120 -17.24 15.02 -1.42
C ASP A 120 -18.40 14.13 -1.91
N GLU A 121 -18.88 14.38 -3.13
CA GLU A 121 -19.98 13.63 -3.75
C GLU A 121 -19.64 12.13 -3.96
N GLN A 122 -18.37 11.77 -3.94
CA GLN A 122 -17.88 10.38 -4.06
C GLN A 122 -17.59 9.74 -2.70
N GLY A 123 -17.84 10.44 -1.60
CA GLY A 123 -17.62 9.92 -0.27
C GLY A 123 -16.18 10.07 0.24
N TYR A 124 -15.37 10.93 -0.39
CA TYR A 124 -13.99 11.19 0.01
C TYR A 124 -13.75 12.58 0.50
N ARG A 125 -12.98 12.69 1.58
CA ARG A 125 -12.52 13.97 2.12
C ARG A 125 -11.34 14.47 1.29
N LEU A 126 -11.36 15.76 0.94
CA LEU A 126 -10.33 16.38 0.12
C LEU A 126 -9.05 16.62 0.95
N PRO A 127 -7.89 16.14 0.50
CA PRO A 127 -6.65 16.29 1.23
C PRO A 127 -6.05 17.69 1.10
N ALA A 128 -5.36 18.14 2.15
CA ALA A 128 -4.44 19.27 2.06
C ALA A 128 -3.26 18.93 1.14
N GLN A 129 -2.65 19.95 0.55
CA GLN A 129 -1.54 19.80 -0.38
C GLN A 129 -0.31 19.13 0.27
N HIS A 130 0.00 19.52 1.50
CA HIS A 130 1.13 18.98 2.25
C HIS A 130 0.63 18.25 3.49
N ARG A 131 1.06 17.01 3.65
CA ARG A 131 0.67 16.11 4.75
C ARG A 131 1.88 15.31 5.21
N PRO A 132 2.16 15.18 6.52
CA PRO A 132 3.30 14.38 6.95
C PRO A 132 3.00 12.89 6.81
N ARG A 133 4.02 12.09 6.48
CA ARG A 133 4.01 10.64 6.66
C ARG A 133 4.28 10.30 8.12
N ILE A 134 3.79 9.16 8.61
CA ILE A 134 3.95 8.85 10.04
C ILE A 134 5.33 8.25 10.33
N VAL A 135 5.71 7.17 9.68
CA VAL A 135 7.04 6.56 9.85
C VAL A 135 7.75 6.54 8.51
N VAL A 136 8.90 7.17 8.41
CA VAL A 136 9.75 7.10 7.22
C VAL A 136 11.16 6.70 7.63
N LEU A 137 11.59 5.53 7.16
CA LEU A 137 12.97 5.05 7.37
C LEU A 137 13.64 4.92 6.00
N GLU A 138 14.77 5.62 5.79
CA GLU A 138 15.48 5.68 4.51
C GLU A 138 16.89 5.11 4.63
N ASP A 139 17.24 4.16 3.76
CA ASP A 139 18.55 3.51 3.71
C ASP A 139 19.00 2.98 5.09
N CYS A 140 18.05 2.37 5.81
CA CYS A 140 18.26 1.84 7.16
C CYS A 140 18.39 0.32 7.13
N GLU A 141 18.99 -0.24 8.19
CA GLU A 141 19.28 -1.67 8.29
C GLU A 141 18.85 -2.24 9.65
N GLN A 142 18.41 -3.49 9.70
CA GLN A 142 17.98 -4.16 10.93
C GLN A 142 16.82 -3.42 11.62
N ILE A 143 15.70 -3.38 10.92
CA ILE A 143 14.47 -2.71 11.36
C ILE A 143 13.50 -3.72 11.94
N THR A 144 12.95 -3.43 13.10
CA THR A 144 11.84 -4.17 13.69
C THR A 144 10.70 -3.23 14.06
N ILE A 145 9.49 -3.54 13.57
CA ILE A 145 8.24 -2.87 13.96
C ILE A 145 7.30 -3.93 14.49
N GLN A 146 6.95 -3.89 15.76
CA GLN A 146 6.16 -4.97 16.36
C GLN A 146 5.17 -4.50 17.43
N ASP A 147 4.01 -5.17 17.50
CA ASP A 147 3.00 -5.01 18.56
C ASP A 147 2.38 -3.61 18.68
N ILE A 148 2.68 -2.70 17.76
CA ILE A 148 2.27 -1.30 17.81
C ILE A 148 1.01 -1.05 16.99
N THR A 149 0.19 -0.09 17.42
CA THR A 149 -0.96 0.41 16.66
C THR A 149 -0.66 1.81 16.10
N ILE A 150 -0.97 2.03 14.81
CA ILE A 150 -0.90 3.34 14.17
C ILE A 150 -2.26 3.63 13.56
N GLU A 151 -2.83 4.79 13.87
CA GLU A 151 -4.17 5.17 13.41
C GLU A 151 -4.23 6.61 12.89
N HIS A 152 -5.24 6.90 12.05
CA HIS A 152 -5.53 8.24 11.55
C HIS A 152 -4.33 8.93 10.90
N ALA A 153 -3.59 8.22 10.06
CA ALA A 153 -2.48 8.81 9.30
C ALA A 153 -3.01 9.78 8.23
N PRO A 154 -2.42 10.98 8.09
CA PRO A 154 -2.83 11.94 7.07
C PRO A 154 -2.28 11.64 5.68
N MET A 155 -1.29 10.77 5.57
CA MET A 155 -0.60 10.35 4.37
C MET A 155 -0.06 8.93 4.60
N TRP A 156 0.77 8.38 3.72
CA TRP A 156 1.37 7.05 3.90
C TRP A 156 1.85 6.82 5.32
N THR A 157 1.36 5.74 5.92
CA THR A 157 1.54 5.49 7.36
C THR A 157 2.96 5.03 7.66
N VAL A 158 3.39 3.90 7.09
CA VAL A 158 4.76 3.39 7.22
C VAL A 158 5.38 3.30 5.84
N HIS A 159 6.46 4.04 5.63
CA HIS A 159 7.21 4.05 4.38
C HIS A 159 8.67 3.68 4.64
N LEU A 160 9.04 2.47 4.31
CA LEU A 160 10.41 1.96 4.40
C LEU A 160 11.05 2.07 3.02
N VAL A 161 12.09 2.86 2.90
CA VAL A 161 12.76 3.20 1.64
C VAL A 161 14.16 2.65 1.63
N SER A 162 14.45 1.73 0.70
CA SER A 162 15.78 1.13 0.54
C SER A 162 16.34 0.47 1.82
N CYS A 163 15.42 0.01 2.68
CA CYS A 163 15.79 -0.66 3.94
C CYS A 163 16.13 -2.13 3.73
N ARG A 164 16.95 -2.67 4.63
CA ARG A 164 17.40 -4.06 4.60
C ARG A 164 17.22 -4.73 5.95
N GLN A 165 16.97 -6.05 5.94
CA GLN A 165 16.73 -6.85 7.15
C GLN A 165 15.59 -6.25 7.99
N VAL A 166 14.40 -6.29 7.41
CA VAL A 166 13.19 -5.69 7.97
C VAL A 166 12.28 -6.79 8.52
N ASN A 167 11.85 -6.65 9.77
CA ASN A 167 10.82 -7.47 10.37
C ASN A 167 9.64 -6.58 10.82
N VAL A 168 8.44 -6.86 10.30
CA VAL A 168 7.20 -6.21 10.71
C VAL A 168 6.22 -7.27 11.19
N GLU A 169 5.92 -7.27 12.46
CA GLU A 169 5.04 -8.28 13.05
C GLU A 169 3.98 -7.67 13.97
N ARG A 170 2.76 -8.18 13.89
CA ARG A 170 1.63 -7.74 14.72
C ARG A 170 1.45 -6.22 14.73
N LEU A 171 1.79 -5.57 13.60
CA LEU A 171 1.49 -4.17 13.37
C LEU A 171 -0.01 -4.04 13.06
N THR A 172 -0.68 -3.14 13.75
CA THR A 172 -2.03 -2.71 13.42
C THR A 172 -2.00 -1.31 12.82
N VAL A 173 -2.53 -1.15 11.62
CA VAL A 173 -2.80 0.16 11.01
C VAL A 173 -4.28 0.27 10.75
N ASP A 174 -4.91 1.34 11.27
CA ASP A 174 -6.33 1.61 11.06
C ASP A 174 -6.53 3.06 10.64
N ASN A 175 -6.65 3.28 9.34
CA ASN A 175 -6.85 4.58 8.74
C ASN A 175 -8.30 4.80 8.33
N ASP A 176 -8.73 6.06 8.28
CA ASP A 176 -10.04 6.45 7.82
C ASP A 176 -10.21 6.11 6.32
N MET A 177 -11.24 5.31 6.01
CA MET A 177 -11.51 4.83 4.66
C MET A 177 -12.02 5.92 3.70
N THR A 178 -12.17 7.16 4.16
CA THR A 178 -12.55 8.33 3.36
C THR A 178 -11.39 9.28 3.08
N MET A 179 -10.18 8.94 3.54
CA MET A 179 -8.98 9.79 3.45
C MET A 179 -7.97 9.20 2.48
N ALA A 180 -7.86 9.78 1.30
CA ALA A 180 -6.97 9.31 0.23
C ALA A 180 -5.48 9.33 0.58
N ASN A 181 -4.69 8.47 -0.08
CA ASN A 181 -3.24 8.32 0.06
C ASN A 181 -2.81 7.94 1.49
N THR A 182 -3.63 7.18 2.20
CA THR A 182 -3.34 6.72 3.56
C THR A 182 -2.83 5.27 3.58
N ASP A 183 -1.99 4.91 2.59
CA ASP A 183 -1.37 3.58 2.52
C ASP A 183 -0.86 3.13 3.88
N ALA A 184 -1.09 1.86 4.26
CA ALA A 184 -0.71 1.41 5.59
C ALA A 184 0.77 1.03 5.69
N LEU A 185 1.27 0.19 4.78
CA LEU A 185 2.68 -0.22 4.76
C LEU A 185 3.23 -0.21 3.34
N ASN A 186 4.20 0.66 3.09
CA ASN A 186 4.95 0.76 1.84
C ASN A 186 6.37 0.24 2.01
N LEU A 187 6.72 -0.82 1.27
CA LEU A 187 8.04 -1.42 1.17
C LEU A 187 8.68 -0.99 -0.15
N ASP A 188 9.45 0.09 -0.13
CA ASP A 188 10.01 0.73 -1.31
C ASP A 188 11.49 0.37 -1.49
N SER A 189 11.82 -0.44 -2.48
CA SER A 189 13.18 -0.94 -2.74
C SER A 189 13.83 -1.68 -1.56
N CYS A 190 13.02 -2.29 -0.71
CA CYS A 190 13.50 -3.01 0.46
C CYS A 190 13.99 -4.43 0.13
N GLN A 191 14.85 -4.97 0.96
CA GLN A 191 15.43 -6.31 0.80
C GLN A 191 15.43 -7.07 2.14
N ASP A 192 15.29 -8.39 2.06
CA ASP A 192 15.30 -9.28 3.23
C ASP A 192 14.20 -8.86 4.24
N VAL A 193 12.93 -8.91 3.78
CA VAL A 193 11.77 -8.43 4.52
C VAL A 193 10.88 -9.58 4.95
N ILE A 194 10.47 -9.56 6.21
CA ILE A 194 9.43 -10.44 6.74
C ILE A 194 8.31 -9.56 7.29
N VAL A 195 7.08 -9.82 6.85
CA VAL A 195 5.85 -9.19 7.37
C VAL A 195 4.89 -10.29 7.78
N HIS A 196 4.47 -10.33 9.05
CA HIS A 196 3.53 -11.36 9.47
C HIS A 196 2.60 -10.93 10.60
N ASP A 197 1.45 -11.58 10.66
CA ASP A 197 0.42 -11.37 11.69
C ASP A 197 -0.06 -9.91 11.80
N CYS A 198 0.02 -9.12 10.71
CA CYS A 198 -0.37 -7.73 10.69
C CYS A 198 -1.84 -7.53 10.32
N HIS A 199 -2.45 -6.45 10.83
CA HIS A 199 -3.77 -5.99 10.44
C HIS A 199 -3.67 -4.59 9.85
N LEU A 200 -3.83 -4.46 8.53
CA LEU A 200 -3.61 -3.23 7.80
C LEU A 200 -4.89 -2.79 7.10
N SER A 201 -5.42 -1.63 7.45
CA SER A 201 -6.63 -1.03 6.88
C SER A 201 -6.35 0.39 6.41
N ALA A 202 -6.62 0.69 5.13
CA ALA A 202 -6.31 1.97 4.50
C ALA A 202 -7.29 2.34 3.40
N ALA A 203 -7.51 3.63 3.18
CA ALA A 203 -8.30 4.10 2.04
C ALA A 203 -7.53 3.97 0.71
N ASP A 204 -6.21 3.92 0.76
CA ASP A 204 -5.35 3.56 -0.37
C ASP A 204 -4.77 2.15 -0.14
N ASP A 205 -3.58 1.81 -0.60
CA ASP A 205 -3.04 0.47 -0.54
C ASP A 205 -2.79 0.00 0.91
N ALA A 206 -3.22 -1.22 1.28
CA ALA A 206 -2.97 -1.71 2.62
C ALA A 206 -1.52 -2.19 2.77
N LEU A 207 -1.04 -3.05 1.87
CA LEU A 207 0.38 -3.40 1.78
C LEU A 207 0.85 -3.18 0.35
N CYS A 208 1.86 -2.35 0.17
CA CYS A 208 2.40 -2.03 -1.13
C CYS A 208 3.91 -2.29 -1.21
N ILE A 209 4.33 -3.05 -2.23
CA ILE A 209 5.73 -3.28 -2.57
C ILE A 209 6.01 -2.52 -3.87
N LYS A 210 6.96 -1.61 -3.84
CA LYS A 210 7.26 -0.72 -4.97
C LYS A 210 8.75 -0.40 -5.07
N THR A 211 9.13 0.27 -6.15
CA THR A 211 10.47 0.83 -6.33
C THR A 211 10.34 2.20 -6.98
N THR A 212 10.15 3.25 -6.15
CA THR A 212 10.06 4.63 -6.63
C THR A 212 11.38 5.11 -7.22
N ALA A 213 11.35 6.16 -8.04
CA ALA A 213 12.58 6.79 -8.53
C ALA A 213 13.38 7.38 -7.37
N LYS A 214 14.65 7.02 -7.29
CA LYS A 214 15.58 7.43 -6.22
C LYS A 214 16.96 7.71 -6.78
N PRO A 215 17.82 8.44 -6.03
CA PRO A 215 19.23 8.53 -6.39
C PRO A 215 19.86 7.13 -6.59
N PRO A 216 20.79 6.95 -7.53
CA PRO A 216 21.36 5.63 -7.88
C PRO A 216 21.88 4.83 -6.67
N ALA A 217 22.41 5.51 -5.66
CA ALA A 217 22.92 4.88 -4.44
C ALA A 217 21.82 4.24 -3.56
N MET A 218 20.57 4.56 -3.81
CA MET A 218 19.40 4.03 -3.08
C MET A 218 18.44 3.25 -3.98
N GLN A 219 18.70 3.15 -5.29
CA GLN A 219 17.84 2.46 -6.25
C GLN A 219 18.09 0.96 -6.22
N TYR A 220 17.68 0.31 -5.12
CA TYR A 220 17.80 -1.14 -4.98
C TYR A 220 16.58 -1.85 -5.59
N LYS A 221 16.78 -3.12 -5.96
CA LYS A 221 15.68 -4.05 -6.21
C LYS A 221 14.90 -4.29 -4.92
N ALA A 222 13.58 -4.47 -5.05
CA ALA A 222 12.78 -5.03 -3.97
C ALA A 222 12.85 -6.56 -4.07
N GLN A 223 13.41 -7.26 -3.08
CA GLN A 223 13.66 -8.69 -3.21
C GLN A 223 13.75 -9.44 -1.88
N ARG A 224 13.55 -10.76 -1.95
CA ARG A 224 13.61 -11.68 -0.81
C ARG A 224 12.67 -11.26 0.31
N MET A 225 11.36 -11.25 -0.03
CA MET A 225 10.32 -10.84 0.90
C MET A 225 9.36 -11.98 1.18
N SER A 226 8.92 -12.08 2.43
CA SER A 226 7.86 -12.97 2.87
C SER A 226 6.77 -12.20 3.58
N VAL A 227 5.52 -12.39 3.17
CA VAL A 227 4.33 -11.83 3.82
C VAL A 227 3.40 -12.96 4.20
N SER A 228 2.99 -13.05 5.46
CA SER A 228 2.12 -14.14 5.87
C SER A 228 1.17 -13.79 7.02
N HIS A 229 0.03 -14.50 7.09
CA HIS A 229 -0.95 -14.38 8.18
C HIS A 229 -1.47 -12.96 8.41
N CYS A 230 -1.48 -12.13 7.36
CA CYS A 230 -1.94 -10.75 7.44
C CYS A 230 -3.42 -10.62 7.06
N ARG A 231 -4.10 -9.66 7.69
CA ARG A 231 -5.44 -9.22 7.33
C ARG A 231 -5.35 -7.84 6.70
N LEU A 232 -5.76 -7.72 5.44
CA LEU A 232 -5.58 -6.52 4.64
C LEU A 232 -6.92 -6.01 4.14
N ARG A 233 -7.16 -4.70 4.28
CA ARG A 233 -8.37 -4.02 3.82
C ARG A 233 -8.00 -2.72 3.11
N SER A 234 -8.60 -2.48 1.93
CA SER A 234 -8.28 -1.29 1.14
C SER A 234 -9.44 -0.85 0.25
N ARG A 235 -9.62 0.46 0.10
CA ARG A 235 -10.47 1.01 -0.97
C ARG A 235 -9.78 1.04 -2.33
N SER A 236 -8.47 0.86 -2.37
CA SER A 236 -7.66 0.74 -3.58
C SER A 236 -7.22 -0.72 -3.79
N CYS A 237 -6.08 -1.13 -3.27
CA CYS A 237 -5.57 -2.49 -3.42
C CYS A 237 -5.09 -3.04 -2.08
N ALA A 238 -5.65 -4.18 -1.65
CA ALA A 238 -5.26 -4.79 -0.37
C ALA A 238 -3.78 -5.21 -0.37
N LEU A 239 -3.33 -5.86 -1.43
CA LEU A 239 -1.94 -6.25 -1.65
C LEU A 239 -1.49 -5.81 -3.03
N LYS A 240 -0.60 -4.82 -3.10
CA LYS A 240 -0.14 -4.23 -4.35
C LYS A 240 1.35 -4.40 -4.57
N ILE A 241 1.75 -4.72 -5.79
CA ILE A 241 3.11 -4.65 -6.30
C ILE A 241 3.13 -3.60 -7.42
N GLY A 242 3.90 -2.53 -7.21
CA GLY A 242 3.92 -1.33 -8.07
C GLY A 242 3.07 -0.20 -7.44
N THR A 243 2.65 0.84 -8.18
CA THR A 243 2.81 1.10 -9.61
C THR A 243 4.19 1.61 -10.01
N GLU A 244 4.89 2.26 -9.08
CA GLU A 244 6.26 2.73 -9.30
C GLU A 244 7.20 1.51 -9.33
N THR A 245 7.87 1.33 -10.47
CA THR A 245 8.67 0.14 -10.76
C THR A 245 9.97 0.49 -11.47
N PHE A 246 10.74 1.44 -10.90
CA PHE A 246 12.02 1.89 -11.46
C PHE A 246 13.17 0.89 -11.25
N ALA A 247 12.97 -0.16 -10.47
CA ALA A 247 13.89 -1.29 -10.32
C ALA A 247 13.11 -2.60 -10.23
N ASP A 248 13.79 -3.72 -10.42
CA ASP A 248 13.15 -5.05 -10.38
C ASP A 248 12.54 -5.36 -9.01
N ILE A 249 11.46 -6.15 -9.03
CA ILE A 249 10.78 -6.70 -7.86
C ILE A 249 10.77 -8.22 -8.02
N GLU A 250 11.44 -8.94 -7.13
CA GLU A 250 11.65 -10.37 -7.31
C GLU A 250 11.76 -11.15 -6.00
N ASP A 251 11.55 -12.47 -6.07
CA ASP A 251 11.65 -13.38 -4.93
C ASP A 251 10.68 -13.03 -3.80
N LEU A 252 9.38 -12.98 -4.13
CA LEU A 252 8.31 -12.66 -3.18
C LEU A 252 7.45 -13.90 -2.89
N ASN A 253 7.19 -14.18 -1.62
CA ASN A 253 6.23 -15.17 -1.17
C ASN A 253 5.16 -14.51 -0.28
N VAL A 254 3.91 -14.63 -0.68
CA VAL A 254 2.77 -14.16 0.11
C VAL A 254 1.85 -15.34 0.41
N SER A 255 1.56 -15.60 1.68
CA SER A 255 0.77 -16.76 2.05
C SER A 255 -0.12 -16.56 3.27
N HIS A 256 -1.21 -17.36 3.35
CA HIS A 256 -2.10 -17.40 4.51
C HIS A 256 -2.67 -16.02 4.89
N CYS A 257 -2.95 -15.18 3.91
CA CYS A 257 -3.49 -13.85 4.11
C CYS A 257 -5.00 -13.81 3.83
N THR A 258 -5.70 -12.90 4.52
CA THR A 258 -7.10 -12.57 4.27
C THR A 258 -7.18 -11.15 3.74
N LEU A 259 -7.64 -10.99 2.52
CA LEU A 259 -7.92 -9.71 1.88
C LEU A 259 -9.43 -9.52 1.90
N TYR A 260 -9.94 -8.52 2.61
CA TYR A 260 -11.37 -8.38 2.85
C TYR A 260 -11.85 -6.95 2.61
N ASP A 261 -13.11 -6.78 2.26
CA ASP A 261 -13.77 -5.47 2.01
C ASP A 261 -12.87 -4.55 1.19
N SER A 262 -12.33 -5.07 0.07
CA SER A 262 -11.32 -4.37 -0.73
C SER A 262 -11.74 -4.22 -2.18
N ASN A 263 -11.33 -3.11 -2.83
CA ASN A 263 -11.64 -2.88 -4.24
C ASN A 263 -10.81 -3.80 -5.15
N ARG A 264 -9.49 -3.86 -4.94
CA ARG A 264 -8.63 -4.89 -5.54
C ARG A 264 -8.06 -5.77 -4.43
N GLY A 265 -8.07 -7.08 -4.65
CA GLY A 265 -7.43 -8.02 -3.76
C GLY A 265 -5.92 -8.01 -3.95
N ILE A 266 -5.43 -8.66 -5.01
CA ILE A 266 -4.01 -8.72 -5.36
C ILE A 266 -3.80 -7.95 -6.66
N GLY A 267 -2.92 -6.94 -6.65
CA GLY A 267 -2.57 -6.14 -7.82
C GLY A 267 -1.09 -6.19 -8.15
N LEU A 268 -0.73 -6.56 -9.38
CA LEU A 268 0.61 -6.49 -9.94
C LEU A 268 0.61 -5.48 -11.09
N ILE A 269 1.22 -4.32 -10.89
CA ILE A 269 1.07 -3.18 -11.78
C ILE A 269 2.43 -2.63 -12.17
N SER A 270 2.94 -2.98 -13.36
CA SER A 270 4.21 -2.49 -13.87
C SER A 270 3.99 -1.31 -14.81
N ARG A 271 4.69 -0.19 -14.56
CA ARG A 271 4.57 1.05 -15.32
C ARG A 271 5.92 1.65 -15.74
N ASP A 272 6.96 1.31 -15.04
CA ASP A 272 8.31 1.80 -15.27
C ASP A 272 9.22 0.63 -15.65
N GLY A 273 10.52 0.78 -15.75
CA GLY A 273 11.41 -0.22 -16.34
C GLY A 273 11.68 -1.51 -15.56
N GLY A 274 11.33 -1.58 -14.28
CA GLY A 274 11.60 -2.74 -13.42
C GLY A 274 10.71 -3.95 -13.70
N ALA A 275 11.29 -5.11 -13.75
CA ALA A 275 10.59 -6.36 -14.00
C ALA A 275 10.17 -7.07 -12.70
N PHE A 276 9.06 -7.83 -12.76
CA PHE A 276 8.59 -8.68 -11.67
C PHE A 276 8.89 -10.13 -11.98
N ARG A 277 9.53 -10.85 -11.05
CA ARG A 277 9.92 -12.25 -11.27
C ARG A 277 9.85 -13.09 -10.01
N ARG A 278 9.49 -14.35 -10.17
CA ARG A 278 9.51 -15.37 -9.08
C ARG A 278 8.66 -14.94 -7.89
N ILE A 279 7.38 -14.71 -8.18
CA ILE A 279 6.40 -14.27 -7.20
C ILE A 279 5.37 -15.38 -6.99
N CYS A 280 5.10 -15.72 -5.74
CA CYS A 280 4.13 -16.74 -5.38
C CYS A 280 3.12 -16.19 -4.36
N PHE A 281 1.84 -16.37 -4.67
CA PHE A 281 0.72 -16.12 -3.77
C PHE A 281 0.06 -17.46 -3.45
N SER A 282 -0.08 -17.82 -2.18
CA SER A 282 -0.67 -19.10 -1.80
C SER A 282 -1.57 -19.01 -0.56
N ASP A 283 -2.59 -19.83 -0.53
CA ASP A 283 -3.49 -19.94 0.64
C ASP A 283 -4.09 -18.58 1.04
N ILE A 284 -4.62 -17.84 0.07
CA ILE A 284 -5.18 -16.51 0.28
C ILE A 284 -6.70 -16.55 0.11
N THR A 285 -7.40 -15.93 1.05
CA THR A 285 -8.84 -15.66 0.93
C THR A 285 -9.06 -14.22 0.50
N VAL A 286 -9.90 -14.00 -0.52
CA VAL A 286 -10.21 -12.66 -1.03
C VAL A 286 -11.70 -12.37 -0.92
N GLU A 287 -12.05 -11.15 -0.53
CA GLU A 287 -13.38 -10.57 -0.62
C GLU A 287 -13.25 -9.20 -1.28
N CYS A 288 -13.71 -9.09 -2.54
CA CYS A 288 -13.59 -7.86 -3.30
C CYS A 288 -14.96 -7.24 -3.57
N VAL A 289 -15.08 -5.97 -3.20
CA VAL A 289 -16.30 -5.17 -3.33
C VAL A 289 -15.99 -3.88 -4.07
N THR A 290 -16.97 -3.37 -4.82
CA THR A 290 -16.79 -2.14 -5.59
C THR A 290 -16.65 -0.94 -4.66
N ALA A 291 -15.60 -0.14 -4.85
CA ALA A 291 -15.40 1.15 -4.21
C ALA A 291 -15.95 2.29 -5.09
N PRO A 292 -16.09 3.52 -4.55
CA PRO A 292 -16.47 4.68 -5.34
C PRO A 292 -15.58 4.87 -6.58
N PRO A 293 -16.13 5.41 -7.71
CA PRO A 293 -15.43 5.47 -9.01
C PRO A 293 -14.11 6.22 -9.05
N CYS A 294 -13.83 7.09 -8.08
CA CYS A 294 -12.54 7.76 -7.94
C CYS A 294 -11.39 6.79 -7.61
N HIS A 295 -11.69 5.66 -6.94
CA HIS A 295 -10.70 4.62 -6.69
C HIS A 295 -10.43 3.77 -7.92
N TRP A 296 -9.21 3.27 -7.99
CA TRP A 296 -8.76 2.41 -9.09
C TRP A 296 -9.10 0.96 -8.82
N GLY A 297 -9.87 0.37 -9.71
CA GLY A 297 -10.31 -1.00 -9.62
C GLY A 297 -11.82 -1.15 -9.78
N LYS A 298 -12.24 -2.37 -10.01
CA LYS A 298 -13.64 -2.77 -10.16
C LYS A 298 -13.90 -4.08 -9.43
N ALA A 299 -13.55 -4.10 -8.14
CA ALA A 299 -13.65 -5.29 -7.29
C ALA A 299 -12.87 -6.50 -7.83
N ASP A 300 -11.68 -6.23 -8.39
CA ASP A 300 -10.85 -7.26 -9.02
C ASP A 300 -10.18 -8.14 -7.95
N PRO A 301 -10.48 -9.46 -7.84
CA PRO A 301 -9.79 -10.33 -6.87
C PRO A 301 -8.30 -10.48 -7.19
N ILE A 302 -7.96 -10.50 -8.48
CA ILE A 302 -6.58 -10.49 -8.99
C ILE A 302 -6.52 -9.57 -10.21
N PHE A 303 -5.60 -8.63 -10.17
CA PHE A 303 -5.35 -7.67 -11.24
C PHE A 303 -3.88 -7.68 -11.62
N ILE A 304 -3.57 -7.90 -12.89
CA ILE A 304 -2.21 -7.80 -13.44
C ILE A 304 -2.23 -6.84 -14.60
N SER A 305 -1.32 -5.86 -14.61
CA SER A 305 -1.28 -4.89 -15.69
C SER A 305 0.14 -4.39 -15.98
N VAL A 306 0.56 -4.52 -17.23
CA VAL A 306 1.74 -3.85 -17.78
C VAL A 306 1.28 -2.81 -18.79
N ARG A 307 1.68 -1.56 -18.60
CA ARG A 307 1.39 -0.44 -19.52
C ARG A 307 2.46 0.63 -19.40
N TYR A 308 2.62 1.42 -20.45
CA TYR A 308 3.45 2.62 -20.38
C TYR A 308 2.84 3.66 -19.43
N ARG A 309 3.63 4.17 -18.50
CA ARG A 309 3.36 5.41 -17.77
C ARG A 309 3.89 6.59 -18.56
N ASP A 310 5.15 6.53 -18.91
CA ASP A 310 5.85 7.45 -19.78
C ASP A 310 6.10 6.75 -21.12
N PRO A 311 5.69 7.32 -22.27
CA PRO A 311 5.90 6.69 -23.56
C PRO A 311 7.38 6.50 -23.93
N THR A 312 8.30 7.14 -23.23
CA THR A 312 9.75 7.03 -23.46
C THR A 312 10.41 5.96 -22.57
N ILE A 313 9.69 5.45 -21.57
CA ILE A 313 10.18 4.42 -20.65
C ILE A 313 9.42 3.12 -20.91
N GLU A 314 10.13 2.11 -21.41
CA GLU A 314 9.55 0.80 -21.62
C GLU A 314 9.22 0.14 -20.28
N PRO A 315 7.96 -0.31 -20.05
CA PRO A 315 7.60 -0.95 -18.80
C PRO A 315 8.30 -2.30 -18.62
N GLY A 316 8.57 -2.67 -17.39
CA GLY A 316 9.15 -3.99 -17.07
C GLY A 316 8.15 -5.12 -17.26
N VAL A 317 8.65 -6.30 -17.59
CA VAL A 317 7.83 -7.52 -17.73
C VAL A 317 7.37 -8.04 -16.36
N ILE A 318 6.21 -8.70 -16.37
CA ILE A 318 5.73 -9.51 -15.24
C ILE A 318 5.76 -10.98 -15.68
N GLU A 319 6.58 -11.79 -15.03
CA GLU A 319 6.78 -13.18 -15.39
C GLU A 319 7.04 -14.09 -14.18
N GLN A 320 6.80 -15.38 -14.33
CA GLN A 320 7.02 -16.38 -13.28
C GLN A 320 6.18 -16.08 -12.02
N VAL A 321 4.89 -15.85 -12.23
CA VAL A 321 3.95 -15.57 -11.14
C VAL A 321 3.00 -16.74 -10.95
N ARG A 322 2.84 -17.18 -9.72
CA ARG A 322 1.97 -18.28 -9.34
C ARG A 322 0.93 -17.86 -8.33
N PHE A 323 -0.31 -18.22 -8.58
CA PHE A 323 -1.44 -18.12 -7.66
C PHE A 323 -1.90 -19.53 -7.32
N VAL A 324 -1.80 -19.93 -6.05
CA VAL A 324 -2.04 -21.31 -5.60
C VAL A 324 -3.02 -21.30 -4.43
N ARG A 325 -4.11 -22.05 -4.53
CA ARG A 325 -5.15 -22.14 -3.50
C ARG A 325 -5.67 -20.76 -3.06
N ILE A 326 -6.15 -20.00 -4.05
CA ILE A 326 -6.85 -18.72 -3.80
C ILE A 326 -8.35 -18.99 -3.77
N THR A 327 -9.01 -18.54 -2.72
CA THR A 327 -10.46 -18.73 -2.53
C THR A 327 -11.13 -17.41 -2.20
N GLY A 328 -12.44 -17.30 -2.46
CA GLY A 328 -13.20 -16.14 -1.99
C GLY A 328 -14.34 -15.71 -2.90
N VAL A 329 -14.73 -14.45 -2.72
CA VAL A 329 -15.85 -13.82 -3.42
C VAL A 329 -15.43 -12.48 -4.02
N SER A 330 -16.04 -12.11 -5.16
CA SER A 330 -15.79 -10.81 -5.78
C SER A 330 -17.00 -10.32 -6.57
N GLU A 331 -17.17 -9.01 -6.62
CA GLU A 331 -18.14 -8.36 -7.51
C GLU A 331 -17.58 -8.13 -8.91
N GLY A 332 -16.26 -8.16 -9.07
CA GLY A 332 -15.54 -8.01 -10.34
C GLY A 332 -14.99 -9.32 -10.89
N ALA A 333 -14.12 -9.17 -11.88
CA ALA A 333 -13.45 -10.28 -12.56
C ALA A 333 -11.96 -10.31 -12.24
N ILE A 334 -11.31 -11.47 -12.45
CA ILE A 334 -9.85 -11.51 -12.59
C ILE A 334 -9.49 -10.77 -13.88
N ASN A 335 -8.57 -9.81 -13.81
CA ASN A 335 -8.17 -8.96 -14.92
C ASN A 335 -6.67 -9.02 -15.18
N LEU A 336 -6.30 -9.46 -16.39
CA LEU A 336 -4.91 -9.57 -16.84
C LEU A 336 -4.73 -8.76 -18.13
N HIS A 337 -3.87 -7.73 -18.10
CA HIS A 337 -3.66 -6.83 -19.22
C HIS A 337 -2.19 -6.62 -19.52
N SER A 338 -1.79 -6.80 -20.77
CA SER A 338 -0.44 -6.55 -21.25
C SER A 338 -0.44 -5.61 -22.45
N THR A 339 0.11 -4.41 -22.30
CA THR A 339 0.35 -3.45 -23.37
C THR A 339 1.77 -2.88 -23.21
N PRO A 340 2.75 -3.33 -23.98
CA PRO A 340 2.70 -4.23 -25.14
C PRO A 340 2.27 -5.67 -24.81
N ALA A 341 1.71 -6.35 -25.82
CA ALA A 341 1.36 -7.76 -25.69
C ALA A 341 2.59 -8.62 -25.39
N GLY A 342 2.44 -9.65 -24.51
CA GLY A 342 3.51 -10.56 -24.11
C GLY A 342 4.44 -10.06 -23.01
N TYR A 343 4.21 -8.85 -22.45
CA TYR A 343 4.95 -8.36 -21.28
C TYR A 343 4.41 -8.92 -19.95
N VAL A 344 3.22 -9.49 -19.95
CA VAL A 344 2.72 -10.38 -18.90
C VAL A 344 2.81 -11.80 -19.45
N ARG A 345 3.63 -12.64 -18.81
CA ARG A 345 3.88 -13.99 -19.30
C ARG A 345 4.22 -14.98 -18.18
N ASP A 346 4.04 -16.27 -18.47
CA ASP A 346 4.33 -17.36 -17.52
C ASP A 346 3.55 -17.15 -16.20
N ILE A 347 2.22 -17.04 -16.33
CA ILE A 347 1.29 -16.83 -15.22
C ILE A 347 0.53 -18.11 -14.95
N HIS A 348 0.58 -18.60 -13.73
CA HIS A 348 -0.03 -19.87 -13.33
C HIS A 348 -1.07 -19.68 -12.25
N PHE A 349 -2.26 -20.21 -12.51
CA PHE A 349 -3.35 -20.35 -11.55
C PHE A 349 -3.53 -21.85 -11.23
N GLU A 350 -3.48 -22.21 -9.95
CA GLU A 350 -3.58 -23.59 -9.48
C GLU A 350 -4.49 -23.66 -8.26
N ASP A 351 -5.51 -24.53 -8.31
CA ASP A 351 -6.48 -24.74 -7.23
C ASP A 351 -7.22 -23.44 -6.81
N ILE A 352 -7.81 -22.76 -7.78
CA ILE A 352 -8.52 -21.50 -7.56
C ILE A 352 -10.02 -21.77 -7.42
N THR A 353 -10.64 -21.22 -6.38
CA THR A 353 -12.11 -21.28 -6.19
C THR A 353 -12.63 -19.89 -5.87
N LEU A 354 -13.24 -19.22 -6.86
CA LEU A 354 -13.80 -17.89 -6.69
C LEU A 354 -15.28 -17.88 -7.05
N THR A 355 -16.07 -17.18 -6.25
CA THR A 355 -17.48 -16.91 -6.50
C THR A 355 -17.64 -15.46 -6.94
N GLN A 356 -18.06 -15.26 -8.18
CA GLN A 356 -18.42 -13.96 -8.70
C GLN A 356 -19.87 -13.65 -8.34
N GLN A 357 -20.14 -12.51 -7.73
CA GLN A 357 -21.47 -12.11 -7.28
C GLN A 357 -21.84 -10.73 -7.84
N PRO A 358 -23.15 -10.43 -8.03
CA PRO A 358 -23.58 -9.08 -8.36
C PRO A 358 -23.26 -8.11 -7.21
N GLY A 359 -22.76 -6.93 -7.55
CA GLY A 359 -22.63 -5.81 -6.62
C GLY A 359 -23.74 -4.76 -6.83
N ASP A 360 -23.82 -3.80 -5.94
CA ASP A 360 -24.80 -2.70 -6.01
C ASP A 360 -24.39 -1.60 -7.02
N SER A 361 -23.17 -1.68 -7.55
CA SER A 361 -22.64 -0.68 -8.47
C SER A 361 -23.32 -0.74 -9.85
N THR A 362 -23.70 0.42 -10.37
CA THR A 362 -24.16 0.58 -11.77
C THR A 362 -23.05 0.40 -12.80
N GLU A 363 -21.80 0.29 -12.36
CA GLU A 363 -20.61 0.15 -13.20
C GLU A 363 -20.19 -1.31 -13.44
N GLN A 364 -21.06 -2.27 -13.13
CA GLN A 364 -20.82 -3.68 -13.48
C GLN A 364 -20.69 -3.83 -15.01
N GLY A 365 -19.72 -4.63 -15.41
CA GLY A 365 -19.41 -4.78 -16.83
C GLY A 365 -18.31 -3.85 -17.33
N LEU A 366 -17.68 -3.09 -16.44
CA LEU A 366 -16.49 -2.29 -16.72
C LEU A 366 -15.26 -2.91 -16.06
N TYR A 367 -14.10 -2.68 -16.68
CA TYR A 367 -12.80 -2.94 -16.08
C TYR A 367 -11.97 -1.66 -16.02
N ASP A 368 -10.97 -1.64 -15.16
CA ASP A 368 -10.17 -0.46 -14.85
C ASP A 368 -8.68 -0.80 -14.92
N VAL A 369 -7.99 -0.17 -15.86
CA VAL A 369 -6.53 -0.36 -16.04
C VAL A 369 -5.69 0.79 -15.47
N ARG A 370 -6.30 1.69 -14.72
CA ARG A 370 -5.58 2.77 -14.03
C ARG A 370 -4.62 2.23 -12.96
N PRO A 371 -3.66 3.01 -12.51
CA PRO A 371 -3.07 4.24 -13.03
C PRO A 371 -1.88 3.98 -13.96
N PRO A 372 -1.38 5.01 -14.65
CA PRO A 372 -2.08 6.17 -15.17
C PRO A 372 -2.71 5.83 -16.54
N CYS A 373 -3.71 6.58 -16.95
CA CYS A 373 -4.31 6.40 -18.28
C CYS A 373 -4.74 7.71 -18.95
N ASN A 374 -4.54 8.84 -18.29
CA ASN A 374 -4.90 10.13 -18.85
C ASN A 374 -3.82 10.62 -19.83
N PRO A 375 -4.15 10.81 -21.13
CA PRO A 375 -3.19 11.27 -22.13
C PRO A 375 -2.61 12.66 -21.86
N ALA A 376 -3.35 13.52 -21.17
CA ALA A 376 -2.89 14.87 -20.80
C ALA A 376 -1.94 14.86 -19.58
N ARG A 377 -1.92 13.78 -18.83
CA ARG A 377 -1.09 13.61 -17.62
C ARG A 377 -0.59 12.16 -17.53
N PRO A 378 0.21 11.69 -18.49
CA PRO A 378 0.62 10.27 -18.55
C PRO A 378 1.46 9.86 -17.35
N THR A 379 2.18 10.79 -16.73
CA THR A 379 3.00 10.59 -15.53
C THR A 379 2.32 11.06 -14.25
N GLY A 380 1.08 11.55 -14.34
CA GLY A 380 0.33 12.07 -13.19
C GLY A 380 0.16 11.01 -12.11
N MET A 381 0.28 11.42 -10.87
CA MET A 381 0.13 10.58 -9.69
C MET A 381 -1.13 10.94 -8.91
N GLY A 382 -1.59 9.99 -8.10
CA GLY A 382 -2.61 10.20 -7.10
C GLY A 382 -3.96 10.68 -7.62
N LEU A 383 -4.60 11.51 -6.84
CA LEU A 383 -5.96 12.00 -7.06
C LEU A 383 -6.14 12.79 -8.35
N ASP A 384 -5.09 13.42 -8.87
CA ASP A 384 -5.15 14.19 -10.12
C ASP A 384 -5.65 13.38 -11.32
N ASN A 385 -5.47 12.06 -11.30
CA ASN A 385 -5.97 11.16 -12.33
C ASN A 385 -7.31 10.50 -11.99
N ALA A 386 -7.69 10.47 -10.73
CA ALA A 386 -8.88 9.76 -10.26
C ALA A 386 -10.18 10.44 -10.73
N TYR A 387 -10.20 11.76 -10.76
CA TYR A 387 -11.38 12.57 -11.08
C TYR A 387 -11.46 13.04 -12.54
N LEU A 388 -10.45 12.76 -13.37
CA LEU A 388 -10.44 13.20 -14.76
C LEU A 388 -11.25 12.23 -15.63
N VAL A 389 -12.29 12.79 -16.24
CA VAL A 389 -13.24 12.06 -17.08
C VAL A 389 -12.89 12.27 -18.56
N ASN A 390 -12.89 11.17 -19.32
CA ASN A 390 -12.82 11.21 -20.77
C ASN A 390 -14.15 11.79 -21.33
N PRO A 391 -14.12 12.92 -22.05
CA PRO A 391 -15.33 13.59 -22.54
C PRO A 391 -16.10 12.73 -23.57
N ASP A 392 -15.43 11.81 -24.28
CA ASP A 392 -16.06 10.98 -25.30
C ASP A 392 -16.88 9.84 -24.69
N THR A 393 -16.50 9.36 -23.53
CA THR A 393 -17.13 8.19 -22.88
C THR A 393 -17.90 8.53 -21.60
N GLY A 394 -17.67 9.71 -21.01
CA GLY A 394 -18.22 10.09 -19.71
C GLY A 394 -17.63 9.29 -18.54
N ARG A 395 -16.55 8.53 -18.76
CA ARG A 395 -15.89 7.69 -17.75
C ARG A 395 -14.47 8.17 -17.47
N ALA A 396 -13.92 7.79 -16.34
CA ALA A 396 -12.52 8.03 -16.07
C ALA A 396 -11.63 7.39 -17.16
N TYR A 397 -10.53 8.04 -17.52
CA TYR A 397 -9.58 7.47 -18.48
C TYR A 397 -9.05 6.12 -17.95
N GLY A 398 -9.07 5.10 -18.79
CA GLY A 398 -8.66 3.73 -18.44
C GLY A 398 -9.76 2.86 -17.86
N VAL A 399 -11.00 3.37 -17.79
CA VAL A 399 -12.19 2.58 -17.47
C VAL A 399 -12.91 2.24 -18.76
N GLU A 400 -13.00 0.95 -19.09
CA GLU A 400 -13.49 0.42 -20.36
C GLU A 400 -14.56 -0.66 -20.12
N ALA A 401 -15.38 -0.93 -21.13
CA ALA A 401 -16.35 -2.00 -21.08
C ALA A 401 -15.74 -3.33 -21.50
N TYR A 402 -16.10 -4.40 -20.80
CA TYR A 402 -15.75 -5.75 -21.26
C TYR A 402 -16.40 -6.06 -22.60
N PRO A 403 -15.67 -6.65 -23.56
CA PRO A 403 -16.27 -7.14 -24.81
C PRO A 403 -17.32 -8.22 -24.52
N GLY A 404 -18.56 -7.96 -24.90
CA GLY A 404 -19.67 -8.90 -24.70
C GLY A 404 -20.18 -9.04 -23.27
N GLY A 405 -19.78 -8.14 -22.36
CA GLY A 405 -20.15 -8.15 -20.95
C GLY A 405 -19.09 -8.74 -20.02
N MET A 406 -19.33 -8.66 -18.71
CA MET A 406 -18.36 -9.03 -17.67
C MET A 406 -18.15 -10.56 -17.60
N PRO A 407 -16.93 -11.09 -17.87
CA PRO A 407 -16.57 -12.48 -17.60
C PRO A 407 -16.20 -12.68 -16.13
N ALA A 408 -15.79 -13.88 -15.75
CA ALA A 408 -15.16 -14.12 -14.47
C ALA A 408 -13.63 -13.97 -14.52
N LEU A 409 -13.05 -14.21 -15.71
CA LEU A 409 -11.64 -13.93 -16.00
C LEU A 409 -11.53 -13.28 -17.39
N PHE A 410 -10.82 -12.17 -17.45
CA PHE A 410 -10.46 -11.46 -18.66
C PHE A 410 -8.94 -11.36 -18.79
N ALA A 411 -8.41 -11.86 -19.90
CA ALA A 411 -6.99 -11.79 -20.22
C ALA A 411 -6.81 -11.16 -21.60
N ARG A 412 -5.92 -10.17 -21.70
CA ARG A 412 -5.62 -9.50 -22.97
C ARG A 412 -4.11 -9.31 -23.13
N GLY A 413 -3.57 -9.82 -24.24
CA GLY A 413 -2.15 -9.70 -24.56
C GLY A 413 -1.23 -10.55 -23.68
N ILE A 414 -1.75 -11.60 -23.03
CA ILE A 414 -1.00 -12.45 -22.10
C ILE A 414 -0.30 -13.58 -22.88
N ASN A 415 0.92 -13.92 -22.49
CA ASN A 415 1.66 -15.03 -23.07
C ASN A 415 1.92 -16.11 -22.01
N GLY A 416 1.48 -17.34 -22.26
CA GLY A 416 1.71 -18.47 -21.33
C GLY A 416 0.86 -18.35 -20.06
N LEU A 417 -0.46 -18.23 -20.21
CA LEU A 417 -1.43 -18.37 -19.14
C LEU A 417 -1.75 -19.84 -18.91
N THR A 418 -1.56 -20.32 -17.69
CA THR A 418 -1.90 -21.69 -17.29
C THR A 418 -2.99 -21.66 -16.23
N LEU A 419 -4.11 -22.35 -16.51
CA LEU A 419 -5.25 -22.51 -15.61
C LEU A 419 -5.39 -23.99 -15.26
N HIS A 420 -5.08 -24.34 -14.01
CA HIS A 420 -5.18 -25.70 -13.50
C HIS A 420 -6.14 -25.77 -12.31
N ASN A 421 -7.13 -26.67 -12.37
CA ASN A 421 -8.14 -26.85 -11.32
C ASN A 421 -8.77 -25.52 -10.85
N MET A 422 -9.35 -24.77 -11.81
CA MET A 422 -9.94 -23.46 -11.56
C MET A 422 -11.45 -23.54 -11.59
N THR A 423 -12.10 -23.20 -10.48
CA THR A 423 -13.55 -23.12 -10.33
C THR A 423 -13.98 -21.66 -10.19
N LEU A 424 -14.74 -21.18 -11.19
CA LEU A 424 -15.32 -19.84 -11.21
C LEU A 424 -16.84 -19.97 -11.12
N GLN A 425 -17.37 -19.83 -9.91
CA GLN A 425 -18.83 -19.90 -9.67
C GLN A 425 -19.46 -18.56 -10.04
N ARG A 426 -20.59 -18.62 -10.74
CA ARG A 426 -21.33 -17.46 -11.20
C ARG A 426 -22.82 -17.60 -10.92
N PRO A 427 -23.57 -16.50 -10.75
CA PRO A 427 -25.01 -16.55 -10.52
C PRO A 427 -25.75 -17.30 -11.64
N SER A 428 -26.84 -17.96 -11.29
CA SER A 428 -27.76 -18.57 -12.25
C SER A 428 -29.20 -18.16 -11.91
N PRO A 429 -29.91 -17.41 -12.79
CA PRO A 429 -29.46 -16.93 -14.10
C PRO A 429 -28.35 -15.87 -14.01
N LEU A 430 -27.57 -15.72 -15.09
CA LEU A 430 -26.58 -14.65 -15.18
C LEU A 430 -27.25 -13.28 -15.17
N PRO A 431 -26.69 -12.29 -14.46
CA PRO A 431 -27.17 -10.91 -14.53
C PRO A 431 -27.09 -10.34 -15.95
N VAL A 432 -27.97 -9.40 -16.24
CA VAL A 432 -27.95 -8.68 -17.53
C VAL A 432 -26.63 -7.93 -17.69
N GLY A 433 -26.01 -8.02 -18.85
CA GLY A 433 -24.71 -7.39 -19.14
C GLY A 433 -23.49 -8.24 -18.73
N TRP A 434 -23.72 -9.44 -18.20
CA TRP A 434 -22.63 -10.40 -17.97
C TRP A 434 -22.42 -11.28 -19.20
N ASN A 435 -21.16 -11.62 -19.47
CA ASN A 435 -20.81 -12.48 -20.56
C ASN A 435 -21.21 -13.94 -20.28
N HIS A 436 -21.72 -14.64 -21.29
CA HIS A 436 -22.02 -16.07 -21.17
C HIS A 436 -20.74 -16.89 -20.96
N ASP A 437 -19.64 -16.49 -21.59
CA ASP A 437 -18.34 -17.11 -21.41
C ASP A 437 -17.71 -16.62 -20.09
N ALA A 438 -17.35 -17.58 -19.24
CA ALA A 438 -16.72 -17.25 -17.95
C ALA A 438 -15.28 -16.77 -18.12
N ILE A 439 -14.59 -17.21 -19.17
CA ILE A 439 -13.19 -16.89 -19.45
C ILE A 439 -13.10 -16.30 -20.85
N ILE A 440 -12.46 -15.14 -20.96
CA ILE A 440 -12.20 -14.47 -22.24
C ILE A 440 -10.69 -14.19 -22.32
N GLU A 441 -10.08 -14.72 -23.36
CA GLU A 441 -8.68 -14.47 -23.70
C GLU A 441 -8.59 -13.80 -25.06
N LEU A 442 -7.92 -12.65 -25.14
CA LEU A 442 -7.68 -11.91 -26.37
C LEU A 442 -6.17 -11.80 -26.60
N ALA A 443 -5.74 -12.02 -27.85
CA ALA A 443 -4.33 -11.91 -28.21
C ALA A 443 -3.81 -10.45 -28.12
N GLU A 444 -4.67 -9.46 -28.45
CA GLU A 444 -4.40 -8.02 -28.40
C GLU A 444 -5.68 -7.24 -28.02
#